data_35650982fedca77e3d6f490b1a39caae
#
_entry.id   35650982fedca77e3d6f490b1a39caae
#
_cell.length_a   1.000
_cell.length_b   1.000
_cell.length_c   1.000
_cell.angle_alpha   90.00
_cell.angle_beta   90.00
_cell.angle_gamma   90.00
#
_symmetry.space_group_name_H-M   'P 1'
#
loop_
_entity.id
_entity.type
_entity.pdbx_description
1 polymer ?
#
loop_
_entity_poly.entity_id
_entity_poly.type
_entity_poly.pdbx_seq_one_letter_code
_entity_poly.pdbx_strand_id
1 'polypeptide(L)'
;VTQLNTTPRADDTPLSVRAVDRVAALLAGRGSTRRRFLYRTAVVGSALALDPLRYVLRPTPAYASVCGSGDRCGDGWSVFCCTINEGANTCPDHAYVAGWWKVDASAFCLGSPRYYIDCNRRPDGECHCHCNDSSCDRRRVCCNVFRYGQCNTHIGGVTEVVCRIITCTPPWQWDPSCGRTVRVSESTRSHTSTCLPGRSPSRIEIKYQDMGLRGSILGDPVTRERDAARGGRKRRYERGMILHHRGIGTHEVHGEIATRYRQRDAELGELGYPTSDELLAKDGQGAFSRFEHGSVYRHPQTGTWVVLGRTDDRYRRLRGPNGVLGYPTSGTHDANGAGKVTQFQRGAIYSSADTDAVEVRGSILEVFTQLGGPRGSTLGFPTKPRNVFADGGRQQRFERGIIAGPSAGRVFAVRQQIEERFSRSGGADGPWGYPTSHTQPIPGTAGLESRFETRTAFWKSATGTRWLNGPILQRYRQEGGPNGSLGFPTSDVRTAATGVQRATFEHGAITYDPATDTTTVLPPAS
;
A
#
# COMPACT_ATOMS: atom_id res chain seq x y z
N VAL A 1 -24.38 -61.37 -29.59
CA VAL A 1 -23.90 -60.01 -29.82
C VAL A 1 -25.09 -59.14 -30.22
N THR A 2 -25.75 -58.52 -29.28
CA THR A 2 -26.77 -57.51 -29.58
C THR A 2 -26.54 -56.31 -28.67
N GLN A 3 -26.10 -55.22 -29.27
CA GLN A 3 -25.98 -53.94 -28.60
C GLN A 3 -27.39 -53.45 -28.26
N LEU A 4 -27.66 -53.33 -26.99
CA LEU A 4 -28.79 -52.57 -26.48
C LEU A 4 -28.34 -51.11 -26.27
N ASN A 5 -28.61 -50.31 -27.27
CA ASN A 5 -28.53 -48.86 -27.21
C ASN A 5 -29.78 -48.35 -26.48
N THR A 6 -29.70 -48.18 -25.17
CA THR A 6 -30.75 -47.46 -24.41
C THR A 6 -30.24 -46.07 -24.06
N THR A 7 -30.59 -45.12 -24.87
CA THR A 7 -30.59 -43.72 -24.47
C THR A 7 -31.51 -43.53 -23.28
N PRO A 8 -31.09 -43.01 -22.14
CA PRO A 8 -31.96 -42.73 -21.01
C PRO A 8 -33.01 -41.66 -21.41
N ARG A 9 -34.29 -41.94 -21.11
CA ARG A 9 -35.38 -40.97 -21.24
C ARG A 9 -35.06 -39.73 -20.39
N ALA A 10 -35.42 -38.56 -20.89
CA ALA A 10 -35.14 -37.26 -20.29
C ALA A 10 -35.70 -37.05 -18.85
N ASP A 11 -36.52 -37.97 -18.38
CA ASP A 11 -37.19 -37.90 -17.07
C ASP A 11 -36.44 -38.59 -15.91
N ASP A 12 -35.41 -39.41 -16.20
CA ASP A 12 -34.67 -40.17 -15.17
C ASP A 12 -33.46 -39.41 -14.59
N THR A 13 -33.34 -38.11 -14.90
CA THR A 13 -32.24 -37.32 -14.37
C THR A 13 -32.50 -36.95 -12.91
N PRO A 14 -31.62 -37.27 -11.96
CA PRO A 14 -31.78 -36.92 -10.56
C PRO A 14 -32.03 -35.41 -10.36
N LEU A 15 -32.90 -35.06 -9.42
CA LEU A 15 -33.23 -33.66 -9.10
C LEU A 15 -32.00 -32.77 -8.86
N SER A 16 -30.91 -33.35 -8.35
CA SER A 16 -29.62 -32.70 -8.15
C SER A 16 -28.95 -32.26 -9.46
N VAL A 17 -29.03 -33.11 -10.53
CA VAL A 17 -28.46 -32.79 -11.84
C VAL A 17 -29.30 -31.69 -12.53
N ARG A 18 -30.62 -31.78 -12.43
CA ARG A 18 -31.53 -30.73 -12.93
C ARG A 18 -31.32 -29.39 -12.22
N ALA A 19 -30.97 -29.41 -10.94
CA ALA A 19 -30.65 -28.20 -10.19
C ALA A 19 -29.30 -27.59 -10.64
N VAL A 20 -28.30 -28.42 -10.91
CA VAL A 20 -27.00 -27.98 -11.42
C VAL A 20 -27.12 -27.39 -12.83
N ASP A 21 -27.85 -28.05 -13.72
CA ASP A 21 -28.08 -27.55 -15.07
C ASP A 21 -28.88 -26.24 -15.08
N ARG A 22 -29.88 -26.09 -14.20
CA ARG A 22 -30.58 -24.81 -14.01
C ARG A 22 -29.66 -23.71 -13.46
N VAL A 23 -28.79 -24.03 -12.53
CA VAL A 23 -27.82 -23.09 -11.99
C VAL A 23 -26.76 -22.72 -13.04
N ALA A 24 -26.30 -23.70 -13.83
CA ALA A 24 -25.38 -23.45 -14.95
C ALA A 24 -26.04 -22.57 -16.03
N ALA A 25 -27.29 -22.83 -16.37
CA ALA A 25 -28.07 -22.00 -17.31
C ALA A 25 -28.30 -20.58 -16.78
N LEU A 26 -28.54 -20.42 -15.48
CA LEU A 26 -28.66 -19.11 -14.82
C LEU A 26 -27.34 -18.33 -14.79
N LEU A 27 -26.21 -19.02 -14.72
CA LEU A 27 -24.87 -18.44 -14.77
C LEU A 27 -24.44 -18.05 -16.19
N ALA A 28 -24.94 -18.76 -17.20
CA ALA A 28 -24.66 -18.52 -18.62
C ALA A 28 -25.48 -17.37 -19.25
N GLY A 29 -26.44 -16.81 -18.54
CA GLY A 29 -27.29 -15.70 -19.03
C GLY A 29 -26.50 -14.45 -19.38
N ARG A 30 -26.64 -13.98 -20.61
CA ARG A 30 -26.00 -12.78 -21.19
C ARG A 30 -26.30 -11.53 -20.33
N GLY A 31 -25.24 -10.85 -19.86
CA GLY A 31 -25.34 -9.49 -19.31
C GLY A 31 -25.15 -9.32 -17.80
N SER A 32 -24.46 -10.23 -17.10
CA SER A 32 -24.17 -10.02 -15.67
C SER A 32 -22.91 -9.18 -15.45
N THR A 33 -23.00 -8.14 -14.60
CA THR A 33 -21.82 -7.39 -14.16
C THR A 33 -20.85 -8.28 -13.38
N ARG A 34 -19.54 -7.97 -13.44
CA ARG A 34 -18.46 -8.71 -12.75
C ARG A 34 -18.76 -9.01 -11.27
N ARG A 35 -19.44 -8.10 -10.60
CA ARG A 35 -19.87 -8.22 -9.19
C ARG A 35 -20.99 -9.25 -8.99
N ARG A 36 -21.93 -9.35 -9.92
CA ARG A 36 -23.02 -10.34 -9.91
C ARG A 36 -22.53 -11.75 -10.24
N PHE A 37 -21.53 -11.84 -11.12
CA PHE A 37 -20.84 -13.09 -11.42
C PHE A 37 -20.10 -13.63 -10.20
N LEU A 38 -19.29 -12.79 -9.52
CA LEU A 38 -18.57 -13.17 -8.30
C LEU A 38 -19.49 -13.54 -7.15
N TYR A 39 -20.60 -12.84 -6.98
CA TYR A 39 -21.62 -13.19 -5.97
C TYR A 39 -22.27 -14.53 -6.26
N ARG A 40 -22.60 -14.80 -7.52
CA ARG A 40 -23.22 -16.08 -7.93
C ARG A 40 -22.24 -17.25 -7.84
N THR A 41 -20.99 -17.05 -8.17
CA THR A 41 -19.95 -18.07 -7.97
C THR A 41 -19.65 -18.32 -6.49
N ALA A 42 -19.70 -17.31 -5.64
CA ALA A 42 -19.59 -17.46 -4.20
C ALA A 42 -20.78 -18.21 -3.59
N VAL A 43 -22.00 -17.94 -4.04
CA VAL A 43 -23.22 -18.64 -3.57
C VAL A 43 -23.22 -20.11 -4.02
N VAL A 44 -22.82 -20.38 -5.26
CA VAL A 44 -22.67 -21.77 -5.74
C VAL A 44 -21.53 -22.48 -5.00
N GLY A 45 -20.40 -21.80 -4.79
CA GLY A 45 -19.30 -22.33 -4.00
C GLY A 45 -19.68 -22.61 -2.54
N SER A 46 -20.48 -21.74 -1.92
CA SER A 46 -20.95 -21.96 -0.54
C SER A 46 -22.01 -23.07 -0.44
N ALA A 47 -22.88 -23.22 -1.43
CA ALA A 47 -23.83 -24.33 -1.47
C ALA A 47 -23.14 -25.69 -1.63
N LEU A 48 -22.05 -25.75 -2.42
CA LEU A 48 -21.22 -26.92 -2.58
C LEU A 48 -20.36 -27.22 -1.34
N ALA A 49 -19.99 -26.20 -0.58
CA ALA A 49 -19.26 -26.35 0.68
C ALA A 49 -20.15 -26.81 1.84
N LEU A 50 -21.45 -26.50 1.78
CA LEU A 50 -22.43 -26.87 2.82
C LEU A 50 -22.96 -28.30 2.66
N ASP A 51 -22.93 -28.86 1.46
CA ASP A 51 -23.34 -30.25 1.23
C ASP A 51 -22.45 -30.96 0.20
N PRO A 52 -21.17 -31.20 0.53
CA PRO A 52 -20.26 -31.92 -0.38
C PRO A 52 -20.70 -33.37 -0.64
N LEU A 53 -21.59 -33.92 0.18
CA LEU A 53 -22.11 -35.27 0.12
C LEU A 53 -22.87 -35.63 -1.13
N ARG A 54 -23.49 -34.65 -1.75
CA ARG A 54 -24.38 -34.85 -2.89
C ARG A 54 -23.74 -34.51 -4.22
N TYR A 55 -22.49 -34.06 -4.22
CA TYR A 55 -21.83 -33.61 -5.45
C TYR A 55 -21.04 -34.73 -6.09
N VAL A 56 -21.69 -35.45 -6.97
CA VAL A 56 -21.10 -36.54 -7.76
C VAL A 56 -20.91 -36.04 -9.19
N LEU A 57 -19.65 -35.94 -9.64
CA LEU A 57 -19.34 -35.62 -11.02
C LEU A 57 -19.20 -36.88 -11.84
N ARG A 58 -19.87 -36.95 -12.99
CA ARG A 58 -19.64 -38.01 -13.95
C ARG A 58 -18.24 -37.88 -14.55
N PRO A 59 -17.41 -38.94 -14.56
CA PRO A 59 -16.09 -38.87 -15.17
C PRO A 59 -16.22 -38.58 -16.67
N THR A 60 -15.41 -37.68 -17.17
CA THR A 60 -15.30 -37.43 -18.62
C THR A 60 -14.32 -38.40 -19.25
N PRO A 61 -14.45 -38.73 -20.55
CA PRO A 61 -13.53 -39.64 -21.26
C PRO A 61 -12.06 -39.23 -21.19
N ALA A 62 -11.78 -37.95 -21.03
CA ALA A 62 -10.42 -37.42 -20.89
C ALA A 62 -9.68 -37.96 -19.65
N TYR A 63 -10.40 -38.45 -18.66
CA TYR A 63 -9.80 -38.98 -17.44
C TYR A 63 -9.22 -40.40 -17.62
N ALA A 64 -9.81 -41.19 -18.48
CA ALA A 64 -9.34 -42.55 -18.77
C ALA A 64 -7.99 -42.55 -19.54
N SER A 65 -7.58 -41.44 -20.11
CA SER A 65 -6.34 -41.32 -20.87
C SER A 65 -5.11 -40.93 -20.05
N VAL A 66 -5.29 -40.55 -18.78
CA VAL A 66 -4.16 -40.08 -17.92
C VAL A 66 -3.36 -41.27 -17.35
N CYS A 67 -4.01 -42.41 -17.16
CA CYS A 67 -3.33 -43.66 -16.84
C CYS A 67 -3.67 -44.68 -17.91
N GLY A 68 -2.82 -44.78 -18.94
CA GLY A 68 -2.98 -45.79 -20.00
C GLY A 68 -3.05 -47.18 -19.42
N SER A 69 -3.81 -48.05 -20.06
CA SER A 69 -3.85 -49.48 -19.72
C SER A 69 -2.43 -50.07 -19.86
N GLY A 70 -1.75 -50.30 -18.75
CA GLY A 70 -0.41 -50.90 -18.71
C GLY A 70 0.72 -49.99 -18.25
N ASP A 71 0.46 -48.69 -18.08
CA ASP A 71 1.47 -47.79 -17.53
C ASP A 71 1.67 -48.10 -16.03
N ARG A 72 2.83 -48.63 -15.71
CA ARG A 72 3.39 -48.54 -14.36
C ARG A 72 3.61 -47.05 -14.15
N CYS A 73 2.68 -46.39 -13.44
CA CYS A 73 2.92 -45.02 -13.01
C CYS A 73 4.22 -45.07 -12.18
N GLY A 74 5.32 -44.65 -12.76
CA GLY A 74 6.65 -44.72 -12.15
C GLY A 74 6.75 -44.04 -10.80
N ASP A 75 7.91 -43.66 -10.38
CA ASP A 75 8.24 -43.01 -9.11
C ASP A 75 7.15 -42.06 -8.59
N GLY A 76 6.50 -42.38 -7.52
CA GLY A 76 5.48 -41.51 -6.98
C GLY A 76 4.25 -42.16 -6.38
N TRP A 77 4.40 -43.41 -5.99
CA TRP A 77 3.34 -44.15 -5.34
C TRP A 77 3.37 -44.01 -3.82
N SER A 78 2.19 -43.87 -3.24
CA SER A 78 2.01 -44.04 -1.79
C SER A 78 1.35 -45.35 -1.47
N VAL A 79 1.86 -46.04 -0.47
CA VAL A 79 1.24 -47.24 0.10
C VAL A 79 0.83 -46.91 1.52
N PHE A 80 -0.44 -47.10 1.84
CA PHE A 80 -0.95 -46.82 3.18
C PHE A 80 -2.10 -47.74 3.55
N CYS A 81 -2.34 -47.85 4.84
CA CYS A 81 -3.45 -48.56 5.41
C CYS A 81 -4.41 -47.59 6.06
N CYS A 82 -5.62 -47.53 5.57
CA CYS A 82 -6.65 -46.63 6.10
C CYS A 82 -8.05 -47.20 5.88
N THR A 83 -8.99 -46.70 6.63
CA THR A 83 -10.42 -46.95 6.46
C THR A 83 -11.05 -45.78 5.77
N ILE A 84 -11.93 -46.00 4.81
CA ILE A 84 -12.71 -44.93 4.19
C ILE A 84 -13.74 -44.45 5.21
N ASN A 85 -13.80 -43.14 5.39
CA ASN A 85 -14.74 -42.52 6.31
C ASN A 85 -16.18 -42.87 5.94
N GLU A 86 -16.97 -43.23 6.93
CA GLU A 86 -18.41 -43.42 6.76
C GLU A 86 -19.11 -42.08 6.55
N GLY A 87 -20.22 -42.10 5.82
CA GLY A 87 -21.04 -40.95 5.56
C GLY A 87 -20.72 -40.25 4.25
N ALA A 88 -20.37 -38.99 4.33
CA ALA A 88 -20.28 -38.08 3.19
C ALA A 88 -19.34 -38.48 2.07
N ASN A 89 -18.31 -39.28 2.38
CA ASN A 89 -17.23 -39.57 1.48
C ASN A 89 -17.25 -41.04 1.00
N THR A 90 -18.36 -41.72 1.16
CA THR A 90 -18.51 -43.10 0.72
C THR A 90 -18.96 -43.15 -0.74
N CYS A 91 -18.41 -44.13 -1.47
CA CYS A 91 -18.91 -44.45 -2.79
C CYS A 91 -20.35 -44.95 -2.74
N PRO A 92 -21.14 -44.76 -3.82
CA PRO A 92 -22.49 -45.32 -3.94
C PRO A 92 -22.50 -46.83 -3.78
N ASP A 93 -23.68 -47.39 -3.51
CA ASP A 93 -23.86 -48.84 -3.49
C ASP A 93 -23.39 -49.50 -4.79
N HIS A 94 -22.82 -50.68 -4.68
CA HIS A 94 -22.21 -51.42 -5.79
C HIS A 94 -20.98 -50.76 -6.42
N ALA A 95 -20.42 -49.75 -5.80
CA ALA A 95 -19.14 -49.15 -6.18
C ALA A 95 -18.16 -49.21 -5.01
N TYR A 96 -16.90 -49.03 -5.30
CA TYR A 96 -15.84 -48.97 -4.30
C TYR A 96 -14.85 -47.87 -4.63
N VAL A 97 -14.10 -47.41 -3.63
CA VAL A 97 -13.05 -46.40 -3.83
C VAL A 97 -11.88 -47.07 -4.59
N ALA A 98 -11.70 -46.68 -5.84
CA ALA A 98 -10.63 -47.21 -6.68
C ALA A 98 -9.35 -46.37 -6.55
N GLY A 99 -9.49 -45.10 -6.24
CA GLY A 99 -8.38 -44.21 -6.04
C GLY A 99 -8.85 -42.85 -5.54
N TRP A 100 -7.92 -42.14 -5.00
CA TRP A 100 -8.14 -40.76 -4.62
C TRP A 100 -6.86 -39.94 -4.81
N TRP A 101 -7.01 -38.64 -4.90
CA TRP A 101 -5.87 -37.72 -4.86
C TRP A 101 -6.25 -36.44 -4.14
N LYS A 102 -5.25 -35.70 -3.75
CA LYS A 102 -5.34 -34.53 -2.94
C LYS A 102 -4.78 -33.33 -3.71
N VAL A 103 -5.46 -32.21 -3.64
CA VAL A 103 -4.98 -30.90 -4.09
C VAL A 103 -4.84 -30.01 -2.86
N ASP A 104 -3.61 -29.66 -2.52
CA ASP A 104 -3.33 -28.79 -1.39
C ASP A 104 -3.76 -27.35 -1.67
N ALA A 105 -4.09 -26.64 -0.61
CA ALA A 105 -4.40 -25.23 -0.65
C ALA A 105 -5.51 -24.88 -1.64
N SER A 106 -6.59 -25.60 -1.61
CA SER A 106 -7.73 -25.41 -2.52
C SER A 106 -8.62 -24.26 -2.07
N ALA A 107 -8.86 -23.30 -2.97
CA ALA A 107 -9.85 -22.23 -2.73
C ALA A 107 -11.26 -22.77 -2.49
N PHE A 108 -11.63 -23.88 -3.14
CA PHE A 108 -12.90 -24.57 -2.94
C PHE A 108 -13.11 -25.05 -1.49
N CYS A 109 -12.03 -25.44 -0.82
CA CYS A 109 -12.03 -25.92 0.56
C CYS A 109 -11.50 -24.88 1.56
N LEU A 110 -11.68 -23.59 1.27
CA LEU A 110 -11.25 -22.47 2.13
C LEU A 110 -9.78 -22.62 2.61
N GLY A 111 -8.93 -23.09 1.70
CA GLY A 111 -7.53 -23.27 1.99
C GLY A 111 -7.14 -24.64 2.53
N SER A 112 -8.10 -25.46 2.89
CA SER A 112 -7.87 -26.87 3.22
C SER A 112 -7.64 -27.71 1.96
N PRO A 113 -7.03 -28.88 2.07
CA PRO A 113 -6.92 -29.78 0.95
C PRO A 113 -8.29 -30.18 0.40
N ARG A 114 -8.38 -30.28 -0.91
CA ARG A 114 -9.50 -30.86 -1.60
C ARG A 114 -9.16 -32.27 -2.05
N TYR A 115 -10.06 -33.17 -1.81
CA TYR A 115 -9.92 -34.59 -2.17
C TYR A 115 -10.85 -34.94 -3.32
N TYR A 116 -10.34 -35.75 -4.23
CA TYR A 116 -11.10 -36.34 -5.32
C TYR A 116 -11.06 -37.85 -5.12
N ILE A 117 -12.23 -38.49 -5.12
CA ILE A 117 -12.40 -39.89 -4.87
C ILE A 117 -13.06 -40.50 -6.10
N ASP A 118 -12.38 -41.46 -6.74
CA ASP A 118 -12.95 -42.22 -7.84
C ASP A 118 -13.64 -43.46 -7.31
N CYS A 119 -14.90 -43.60 -7.63
CA CYS A 119 -15.73 -44.74 -7.32
C CYS A 119 -15.87 -45.59 -8.57
N ASN A 120 -15.40 -46.84 -8.49
CA ASN A 120 -15.45 -47.76 -9.60
C ASN A 120 -16.49 -48.83 -9.38
N ARG A 121 -17.10 -49.32 -10.48
CA ARG A 121 -18.00 -50.46 -10.46
C ARG A 121 -17.21 -51.75 -10.26
N ARG A 122 -17.80 -52.69 -9.54
CA ARG A 122 -17.29 -54.06 -9.44
C ARG A 122 -17.77 -54.90 -10.60
N PRO A 123 -16.91 -55.56 -11.35
CA PRO A 123 -17.33 -56.43 -12.45
C PRO A 123 -18.02 -57.70 -11.97
N ASP A 124 -17.58 -58.27 -10.83
CA ASP A 124 -17.88 -59.59 -10.35
C ASP A 124 -18.31 -59.68 -8.88
N GLY A 125 -18.39 -58.54 -8.21
CA GLY A 125 -18.72 -58.49 -6.78
C GLY A 125 -17.57 -58.84 -5.83
N GLU A 126 -16.40 -59.19 -6.33
CA GLU A 126 -15.24 -59.51 -5.50
C GLU A 126 -14.34 -58.26 -5.28
N CYS A 127 -13.78 -58.17 -4.09
CA CYS A 127 -12.80 -57.17 -3.74
C CYS A 127 -11.38 -57.73 -3.90
N HIS A 128 -10.59 -57.08 -4.71
CA HIS A 128 -9.16 -57.36 -4.79
C HIS A 128 -8.40 -56.33 -3.92
N CYS A 129 -8.34 -56.59 -2.62
CA CYS A 129 -7.49 -55.83 -1.71
C CYS A 129 -6.10 -56.49 -1.66
N HIS A 130 -5.04 -55.73 -1.84
CA HIS A 130 -3.66 -56.23 -1.79
C HIS A 130 -3.05 -56.28 -0.39
N CYS A 131 -3.78 -56.02 0.65
CA CYS A 131 -3.37 -56.42 2.01
C CYS A 131 -3.76 -57.86 2.22
N ASN A 132 -2.90 -58.67 2.79
CA ASN A 132 -3.04 -60.14 3.08
C ASN A 132 -4.32 -60.51 3.85
N ASP A 133 -5.37 -59.79 3.71
CA ASP A 133 -6.64 -60.01 4.36
C ASP A 133 -7.71 -60.28 3.30
N SER A 134 -8.34 -61.44 3.41
CA SER A 134 -9.38 -61.90 2.51
C SER A 134 -10.72 -61.21 2.68
N SER A 135 -10.88 -60.29 3.61
CA SER A 135 -12.12 -59.57 3.83
C SER A 135 -12.15 -58.24 3.06
N CYS A 136 -13.02 -58.18 2.07
CA CYS A 136 -13.25 -56.97 1.29
C CYS A 136 -14.35 -56.10 1.89
N ASP A 137 -13.97 -55.20 2.74
CA ASP A 137 -14.85 -54.09 3.12
C ASP A 137 -14.70 -52.94 2.08
N ARG A 138 -15.79 -52.53 1.46
CA ARG A 138 -15.84 -51.42 0.51
C ARG A 138 -15.29 -50.12 1.07
N ARG A 139 -15.30 -49.95 2.38
CA ARG A 139 -14.83 -48.76 3.10
C ARG A 139 -13.39 -48.88 3.54
N ARG A 140 -12.80 -50.05 3.45
CA ARG A 140 -11.44 -50.34 3.90
C ARG A 140 -10.51 -50.39 2.70
N VAL A 141 -9.56 -49.49 2.64
CA VAL A 141 -8.54 -49.41 1.60
C VAL A 141 -7.19 -49.64 2.26
N CYS A 142 -6.88 -50.90 2.49
CA CYS A 142 -5.62 -51.33 3.09
C CYS A 142 -4.56 -51.57 2.03
N CYS A 143 -3.38 -51.02 2.23
CA CYS A 143 -2.21 -51.31 1.38
C CYS A 143 -2.44 -51.12 -0.12
N ASN A 144 -3.39 -50.29 -0.50
CA ASN A 144 -3.56 -49.88 -1.87
C ASN A 144 -2.40 -48.99 -2.30
N VAL A 145 -2.03 -49.09 -3.56
CA VAL A 145 -1.00 -48.30 -4.16
C VAL A 145 -1.67 -47.19 -4.97
N PHE A 146 -1.48 -45.95 -4.54
CA PHE A 146 -2.01 -44.79 -5.22
C PHE A 146 -0.88 -43.93 -5.73
N ARG A 147 -1.01 -43.42 -6.94
CA ARG A 147 -0.22 -42.31 -7.39
C ARG A 147 -0.86 -41.03 -6.91
N TYR A 148 -0.11 -40.25 -6.21
CA TYR A 148 -0.61 -39.01 -5.68
C TYR A 148 -0.98 -38.03 -6.79
N GLY A 149 -2.22 -37.54 -6.76
CA GLY A 149 -2.79 -36.71 -7.83
C GLY A 149 -3.26 -37.49 -9.05
N GLN A 150 -3.28 -38.80 -9.00
CA GLN A 150 -3.63 -39.66 -10.12
C GLN A 150 -4.53 -40.83 -9.66
N CYS A 151 -4.97 -41.64 -10.62
CA CYS A 151 -5.78 -42.81 -10.34
C CYS A 151 -4.95 -43.97 -9.78
N ASN A 152 -5.62 -44.88 -9.13
CA ASN A 152 -5.05 -46.19 -8.74
C ASN A 152 -4.87 -47.10 -9.97
N THR A 153 -3.69 -47.67 -10.14
CA THR A 153 -3.38 -48.51 -11.29
C THR A 153 -3.27 -50.01 -10.97
N HIS A 154 -3.47 -50.39 -9.71
CA HIS A 154 -3.20 -51.79 -9.28
C HIS A 154 -4.41 -52.53 -8.73
N ILE A 155 -5.60 -52.01 -8.89
CA ILE A 155 -6.80 -52.79 -8.59
C ILE A 155 -7.16 -53.59 -9.81
N GLY A 156 -6.90 -54.88 -9.75
CA GLY A 156 -7.34 -55.82 -10.80
C GLY A 156 -8.86 -55.80 -10.95
N GLY A 157 -9.34 -55.89 -12.19
CA GLY A 157 -10.77 -55.93 -12.46
C GLY A 157 -11.50 -54.55 -12.41
N VAL A 158 -10.77 -53.48 -12.28
CA VAL A 158 -11.36 -52.12 -12.40
C VAL A 158 -11.63 -51.84 -13.87
N THR A 159 -12.89 -51.77 -14.23
CA THR A 159 -13.31 -51.57 -15.62
C THR A 159 -13.87 -50.20 -15.90
N GLU A 160 -14.38 -49.51 -14.89
CA GLU A 160 -15.11 -48.26 -15.11
C GLU A 160 -15.18 -47.40 -13.85
N VAL A 161 -14.91 -46.11 -14.00
CA VAL A 161 -15.20 -45.09 -12.98
C VAL A 161 -16.66 -44.69 -13.15
N VAL A 162 -17.50 -45.00 -12.18
CA VAL A 162 -18.94 -44.69 -12.22
C VAL A 162 -19.25 -43.28 -11.70
N CYS A 163 -18.44 -42.79 -10.78
CA CYS A 163 -18.59 -41.42 -10.27
C CYS A 163 -17.30 -40.93 -9.64
N ARG A 164 -17.22 -39.61 -9.47
CA ARG A 164 -16.17 -38.96 -8.71
C ARG A 164 -16.80 -38.09 -7.62
N ILE A 165 -16.32 -38.28 -6.39
CA ILE A 165 -16.71 -37.46 -5.26
C ILE A 165 -15.66 -36.39 -5.05
N ILE A 166 -16.08 -35.18 -4.77
CA ILE A 166 -15.22 -34.05 -4.39
C ILE A 166 -15.56 -33.66 -2.96
N THR A 167 -14.57 -33.63 -2.08
CA THR A 167 -14.79 -33.33 -0.67
C THR A 167 -13.62 -32.52 -0.08
N CYS A 168 -13.92 -31.76 0.97
CA CYS A 168 -12.92 -31.02 1.74
C CYS A 168 -12.43 -31.79 2.97
N THR A 169 -13.03 -32.94 3.26
CA THR A 169 -12.59 -33.82 4.34
C THR A 169 -11.84 -35.00 3.79
N PRO A 170 -10.80 -35.50 4.48
CA PRO A 170 -10.14 -36.73 4.06
C PRO A 170 -11.15 -37.86 3.88
N PRO A 171 -11.11 -38.62 2.78
CA PRO A 171 -12.00 -39.76 2.55
C PRO A 171 -11.66 -40.97 3.39
N TRP A 172 -10.64 -40.92 4.19
CA TRP A 172 -10.04 -42.01 4.92
C TRP A 172 -9.64 -41.58 6.33
N GLN A 173 -9.50 -42.55 7.21
CA GLN A 173 -8.84 -42.44 8.49
C GLN A 173 -7.80 -43.58 8.64
N TRP A 174 -6.77 -43.33 9.44
CA TRP A 174 -5.77 -44.37 9.70
C TRP A 174 -6.40 -45.60 10.35
N ASP A 175 -6.06 -46.79 9.85
CA ASP A 175 -6.50 -48.03 10.42
C ASP A 175 -5.35 -48.65 11.26
N PRO A 176 -5.40 -48.55 12.59
CA PRO A 176 -4.34 -49.06 13.46
C PRO A 176 -4.19 -50.58 13.42
N SER A 177 -5.20 -51.30 12.95
CA SER A 177 -5.15 -52.77 12.87
C SER A 177 -4.24 -53.26 11.76
N CYS A 178 -3.88 -52.43 10.80
CA CYS A 178 -3.05 -52.81 9.65
C CYS A 178 -1.56 -53.02 9.98
N GLY A 179 -1.05 -52.49 11.07
CA GLY A 179 0.32 -52.72 11.55
C GLY A 179 1.45 -52.35 10.57
N ARG A 180 1.19 -51.61 9.50
CA ARG A 180 2.16 -51.28 8.44
C ARG A 180 2.51 -49.83 8.39
N THR A 181 3.76 -49.56 8.05
CA THR A 181 4.27 -48.19 7.86
C THR A 181 3.81 -47.62 6.53
N VAL A 182 3.40 -46.37 6.55
CA VAL A 182 3.08 -45.60 5.36
C VAL A 182 4.36 -45.28 4.59
N ARG A 183 4.35 -45.52 3.28
CA ARG A 183 5.36 -44.97 2.38
C ARG A 183 4.83 -43.72 1.70
N VAL A 184 5.58 -42.65 1.81
CA VAL A 184 5.25 -41.39 1.19
C VAL A 184 5.81 -41.35 -0.22
N SER A 185 4.98 -40.94 -1.18
CA SER A 185 5.45 -40.66 -2.52
C SER A 185 6.12 -39.31 -2.58
N GLU A 186 7.37 -39.25 -2.98
CA GLU A 186 8.14 -38.02 -3.12
C GLU A 186 7.82 -37.25 -4.41
N SER A 187 7.11 -37.87 -5.36
CA SER A 187 6.80 -37.21 -6.64
C SER A 187 5.71 -36.16 -6.55
N THR A 188 5.02 -36.08 -5.44
CA THR A 188 3.94 -35.12 -5.25
C THR A 188 4.45 -33.88 -4.52
N ARG A 189 4.81 -32.90 -5.27
CA ARG A 189 5.42 -31.66 -4.73
C ARG A 189 4.50 -30.82 -3.85
N SER A 190 3.21 -31.07 -3.85
CA SER A 190 2.21 -30.22 -3.22
C SER A 190 1.79 -30.65 -1.82
N HIS A 191 2.20 -31.81 -1.33
CA HIS A 191 1.85 -32.26 0.01
C HIS A 191 3.05 -32.67 0.84
N THR A 192 2.93 -32.53 2.14
CA THR A 192 3.99 -32.80 3.11
C THR A 192 3.79 -34.12 3.85
N SER A 193 2.61 -34.73 3.76
CA SER A 193 2.36 -36.05 4.32
C SER A 193 1.21 -36.71 3.59
N THR A 194 1.31 -38.02 3.40
CA THR A 194 0.44 -38.78 2.52
C THR A 194 -0.86 -39.22 3.16
N CYS A 195 -0.84 -39.67 4.36
CA CYS A 195 -1.99 -40.32 5.00
C CYS A 195 -2.47 -39.63 6.25
N LEU A 196 -1.89 -38.51 6.55
CA LEU A 196 -2.30 -37.71 7.69
C LEU A 196 -3.37 -36.71 7.29
N PRO A 197 -4.25 -36.30 8.22
CA PRO A 197 -5.19 -35.22 8.00
C PRO A 197 -4.47 -34.02 7.38
N GLY A 198 -5.09 -33.40 6.41
CA GLY A 198 -4.50 -32.22 5.77
C GLY A 198 -4.11 -31.17 6.81
N ARG A 199 -2.92 -30.61 6.66
CA ARG A 199 -2.52 -29.48 7.50
C ARG A 199 -3.44 -28.29 7.25
N SER A 200 -3.69 -27.53 8.29
CA SER A 200 -4.35 -26.24 8.10
C SER A 200 -3.50 -25.34 7.20
N PRO A 201 -4.10 -24.66 6.24
CA PRO A 201 -3.36 -23.77 5.38
C PRO A 201 -2.77 -22.61 6.21
N SER A 202 -1.61 -22.14 5.82
CA SER A 202 -1.04 -20.97 6.43
C SER A 202 -1.83 -19.70 6.04
N ARG A 203 -1.65 -18.62 6.79
CA ARG A 203 -2.25 -17.33 6.44
C ARG A 203 -1.82 -16.82 5.07
N ILE A 204 -0.59 -17.14 4.66
CA ILE A 204 -0.07 -16.82 3.33
C ILE A 204 -0.76 -17.63 2.25
N GLU A 205 -0.99 -18.91 2.49
CA GLU A 205 -1.70 -19.80 1.56
C GLU A 205 -3.15 -19.37 1.37
N ILE A 206 -3.84 -19.02 2.46
CA ILE A 206 -5.20 -18.47 2.40
C ILE A 206 -5.21 -17.20 1.54
N LYS A 207 -4.31 -16.24 1.83
CA LYS A 207 -4.23 -14.98 1.07
C LYS A 207 -3.99 -15.23 -0.43
N TYR A 208 -3.08 -16.13 -0.77
CA TYR A 208 -2.78 -16.46 -2.16
C TYR A 208 -3.99 -17.11 -2.87
N GLN A 209 -4.79 -17.88 -2.16
CA GLN A 209 -6.02 -18.47 -2.68
C GLN A 209 -7.09 -17.41 -2.93
N ASP A 210 -7.30 -16.51 -1.97
CA ASP A 210 -8.24 -15.39 -2.09
C ASP A 210 -7.91 -14.50 -3.29
N MET A 211 -6.63 -14.41 -3.64
CA MET A 211 -6.15 -13.68 -4.81
C MET A 211 -6.34 -14.44 -6.14
N GLY A 212 -6.69 -15.73 -6.12
CA GLY A 212 -6.91 -16.53 -7.33
C GLY A 212 -5.72 -17.39 -7.77
N LEU A 213 -4.80 -17.69 -6.85
CA LEU A 213 -3.66 -18.61 -7.07
C LEU A 213 -2.79 -18.18 -8.28
N ARG A 214 -2.47 -19.13 -9.19
CA ARG A 214 -1.69 -18.88 -10.43
C ARG A 214 -2.28 -17.79 -11.31
N GLY A 215 -3.61 -17.66 -11.34
CA GLY A 215 -4.32 -16.60 -12.06
C GLY A 215 -4.21 -15.22 -11.43
N SER A 216 -3.64 -15.12 -10.22
CA SER A 216 -3.44 -13.84 -9.55
C SER A 216 -2.33 -13.01 -10.19
N ILE A 217 -2.28 -11.75 -9.80
CA ILE A 217 -1.21 -10.84 -10.20
C ILE A 217 0.18 -11.31 -9.76
N LEU A 218 0.27 -12.18 -8.75
CA LEU A 218 1.53 -12.69 -8.21
C LEU A 218 2.17 -13.77 -9.08
N GLY A 219 1.38 -14.56 -9.81
CA GLY A 219 1.85 -15.73 -10.56
C GLY A 219 2.19 -16.92 -9.66
N ASP A 220 3.05 -17.81 -10.12
CA ASP A 220 3.43 -19.02 -9.40
C ASP A 220 4.37 -18.75 -8.22
N PRO A 221 4.28 -19.55 -7.14
CA PRO A 221 5.23 -19.48 -6.05
C PRO A 221 6.61 -19.96 -6.48
N VAL A 222 7.64 -19.13 -6.23
CA VAL A 222 9.04 -19.45 -6.56
C VAL A 222 9.86 -19.91 -5.34
N THR A 223 9.31 -19.79 -4.13
CA THR A 223 9.91 -20.32 -2.90
C THR A 223 8.89 -21.03 -2.05
N ARG A 224 9.37 -21.90 -1.15
CA ARG A 224 8.55 -22.35 -0.03
C ARG A 224 8.29 -21.18 0.92
N GLU A 225 7.25 -21.29 1.73
CA GLU A 225 7.03 -20.41 2.87
C GLU A 225 8.16 -20.59 3.88
N ARG A 226 8.68 -19.49 4.39
CA ARG A 226 9.80 -19.46 5.34
C ARG A 226 9.61 -18.40 6.40
N ASP A 227 10.40 -18.51 7.45
CA ASP A 227 10.43 -17.52 8.50
C ASP A 227 10.89 -16.15 7.96
N ALA A 228 10.35 -15.11 8.54
CA ALA A 228 10.67 -13.72 8.31
C ALA A 228 11.02 -13.04 9.63
N ALA A 229 11.46 -11.81 9.60
CA ALA A 229 11.85 -11.06 10.80
C ALA A 229 10.74 -11.02 11.87
N ARG A 230 11.10 -10.89 13.10
CA ARG A 230 10.20 -10.68 14.25
C ARG A 230 9.09 -11.74 14.38
N GLY A 231 9.39 -12.99 13.99
CA GLY A 231 8.44 -14.10 14.08
C GLY A 231 7.36 -14.13 12.99
N GLY A 232 7.53 -13.35 11.95
CA GLY A 232 6.65 -13.39 10.80
C GLY A 232 6.99 -14.51 9.82
N ARG A 233 6.22 -14.59 8.74
CA ARG A 233 6.37 -15.55 7.65
C ARG A 233 6.35 -14.83 6.32
N LYS A 234 7.03 -15.39 5.29
CA LYS A 234 7.01 -14.85 3.93
C LYS A 234 7.11 -15.94 2.87
N ARG A 235 6.56 -15.65 1.70
CA ARG A 235 6.69 -16.47 0.50
C ARG A 235 6.86 -15.57 -0.73
N ARG A 236 7.78 -15.96 -1.61
CA ARG A 236 8.00 -15.25 -2.88
C ARG A 236 7.24 -15.93 -4.01
N TYR A 237 6.78 -15.10 -4.92
CA TYR A 237 6.10 -15.47 -6.15
C TYR A 237 6.83 -14.83 -7.34
N GLU A 238 6.47 -15.19 -8.56
CA GLU A 238 7.11 -14.68 -9.77
C GLU A 238 7.13 -13.15 -9.81
N ARG A 239 6.01 -12.51 -9.48
CA ARG A 239 5.82 -11.06 -9.60
C ARG A 239 5.68 -10.32 -8.27
N GLY A 240 5.91 -11.01 -7.15
CA GLY A 240 5.77 -10.36 -5.85
C GLY A 240 6.07 -11.27 -4.67
N MET A 241 5.49 -10.94 -3.55
CA MET A 241 5.60 -11.70 -2.31
C MET A 241 4.38 -11.47 -1.40
N ILE A 242 4.09 -12.45 -0.55
CA ILE A 242 3.14 -12.31 0.55
C ILE A 242 3.92 -12.43 1.85
N LEU A 243 3.63 -11.52 2.77
CA LEU A 243 4.18 -11.53 4.12
C LEU A 243 3.05 -11.64 5.14
N HIS A 244 3.31 -12.34 6.22
CA HIS A 244 2.42 -12.45 7.36
C HIS A 244 3.16 -12.11 8.64
N HIS A 245 2.54 -11.28 9.47
CA HIS A 245 2.97 -11.05 10.85
C HIS A 245 1.75 -11.00 11.76
N ARG A 246 1.83 -11.70 12.92
CA ARG A 246 0.67 -11.87 13.81
C ARG A 246 0.02 -10.56 14.26
N GLY A 247 0.83 -9.53 14.51
CA GLY A 247 0.34 -8.22 14.96
C GLY A 247 -0.08 -7.26 13.85
N ILE A 248 0.13 -7.61 12.57
CA ILE A 248 -0.09 -6.71 11.43
C ILE A 248 -1.12 -7.27 10.45
N GLY A 249 -1.03 -8.56 10.16
CA GLY A 249 -1.88 -9.21 9.18
C GLY A 249 -1.10 -9.91 8.09
N THR A 250 -1.79 -10.23 7.00
CA THR A 250 -1.22 -10.89 5.82
C THR A 250 -1.43 -10.00 4.61
N HIS A 251 -0.34 -9.50 4.05
CA HIS A 251 -0.39 -8.56 2.94
C HIS A 251 0.53 -8.99 1.80
N GLU A 252 0.12 -8.64 0.59
CA GLU A 252 0.91 -8.83 -0.61
C GLU A 252 1.59 -7.53 -1.03
N VAL A 253 2.71 -7.68 -1.74
CA VAL A 253 3.34 -6.62 -2.51
C VAL A 253 3.80 -7.19 -3.85
N HIS A 254 3.58 -6.45 -4.94
CA HIS A 254 3.92 -6.95 -6.27
C HIS A 254 4.55 -5.88 -7.17
N GLY A 255 4.99 -6.27 -8.37
CA GLY A 255 5.51 -5.40 -9.40
C GLY A 255 6.69 -4.51 -8.95
N GLU A 256 6.63 -3.25 -9.32
CA GLU A 256 7.67 -2.27 -9.01
C GLU A 256 7.74 -1.94 -7.51
N ILE A 257 6.59 -1.97 -6.81
CA ILE A 257 6.54 -1.77 -5.36
C ILE A 257 7.30 -2.89 -4.65
N ALA A 258 7.06 -4.16 -5.03
CA ALA A 258 7.81 -5.28 -4.47
C ALA A 258 9.31 -5.21 -4.81
N THR A 259 9.65 -4.72 -5.99
CA THR A 259 11.05 -4.53 -6.39
C THR A 259 11.72 -3.46 -5.53
N ARG A 260 11.07 -2.32 -5.36
CA ARG A 260 11.58 -1.23 -4.50
C ARG A 260 11.69 -1.66 -3.03
N TYR A 261 10.68 -2.40 -2.53
CA TYR A 261 10.67 -2.95 -1.18
C TYR A 261 11.84 -3.91 -0.93
N ARG A 262 12.11 -4.82 -1.87
CA ARG A 262 13.27 -5.73 -1.77
C ARG A 262 14.62 -5.01 -1.83
N GLN A 263 14.74 -3.95 -2.64
CA GLN A 263 15.94 -3.11 -2.70
C GLN A 263 16.25 -2.38 -1.38
N ARG A 264 15.27 -2.32 -0.48
CA ARG A 264 15.35 -1.72 0.85
C ARG A 264 15.28 -2.77 1.96
N ASP A 265 15.81 -3.98 1.69
CA ASP A 265 15.89 -5.11 2.64
C ASP A 265 14.54 -5.63 3.15
N ALA A 266 13.46 -5.34 2.44
CA ALA A 266 12.10 -5.81 2.73
C ALA A 266 11.72 -5.57 4.21
N GLU A 267 11.23 -6.62 4.91
CA GLU A 267 10.80 -6.53 6.32
C GLU A 267 11.95 -6.31 7.33
N LEU A 268 13.18 -6.47 6.90
CA LEU A 268 14.38 -6.17 7.70
C LEU A 268 14.81 -4.71 7.56
N GLY A 269 14.37 -4.04 6.49
CA GLY A 269 14.74 -2.68 6.19
C GLY A 269 13.89 -1.62 6.88
N GLU A 270 14.10 -0.38 6.50
CA GLU A 270 13.49 0.82 7.08
C GLU A 270 11.97 0.89 6.96
N LEU A 271 11.35 0.14 6.03
CA LEU A 271 9.90 0.11 5.83
C LEU A 271 9.19 -0.81 6.82
N GLY A 272 9.82 -1.90 7.25
CA GLY A 272 9.17 -2.95 8.04
C GLY A 272 8.18 -3.78 7.22
N TYR A 273 7.18 -4.37 7.86
CA TYR A 273 6.16 -5.18 7.20
C TYR A 273 5.14 -4.34 6.44
N PRO A 274 4.57 -4.87 5.34
CA PRO A 274 3.41 -4.25 4.70
C PRO A 274 2.20 -4.29 5.63
N THR A 275 1.48 -3.17 5.71
CA THR A 275 0.25 -2.99 6.49
C THR A 275 -0.98 -2.84 5.60
N SER A 276 -0.81 -2.89 4.30
CA SER A 276 -1.87 -2.99 3.30
C SER A 276 -1.40 -3.80 2.11
N ASP A 277 -2.36 -4.36 1.39
CA ASP A 277 -2.15 -4.76 0.01
C ASP A 277 -1.86 -3.54 -0.88
N GLU A 278 -1.50 -3.76 -2.14
CA GLU A 278 -1.40 -2.67 -3.10
C GLU A 278 -2.77 -2.03 -3.35
N LEU A 279 -2.81 -0.71 -3.24
CA LEU A 279 -4.00 0.12 -3.41
C LEU A 279 -3.83 0.98 -4.66
N LEU A 280 -4.84 0.99 -5.52
CA LEU A 280 -4.88 1.88 -6.67
C LEU A 280 -5.23 3.31 -6.22
N ALA A 281 -4.56 4.28 -6.79
CA ALA A 281 -4.94 5.68 -6.65
C ALA A 281 -6.21 5.98 -7.47
N LYS A 282 -6.89 7.09 -7.17
CA LYS A 282 -8.17 7.42 -7.82
C LYS A 282 -8.07 7.69 -9.32
N ASP A 283 -6.90 8.09 -9.78
CA ASP A 283 -6.63 8.31 -11.21
C ASP A 283 -6.51 7.02 -12.03
N GLY A 284 -6.47 5.86 -11.34
CA GLY A 284 -6.31 4.55 -11.97
C GLY A 284 -4.94 4.28 -12.58
N GLN A 285 -3.99 5.22 -12.50
CA GLN A 285 -2.65 5.10 -13.08
C GLN A 285 -1.60 4.75 -12.05
N GLY A 286 -1.70 5.33 -10.87
CA GLY A 286 -0.77 5.09 -9.79
C GLY A 286 -1.26 4.05 -8.79
N ALA A 287 -0.32 3.53 -8.01
CA ALA A 287 -0.58 2.56 -6.96
C ALA A 287 0.35 2.81 -5.75
N PHE A 288 -0.01 2.28 -4.61
CA PHE A 288 0.81 2.37 -3.42
C PHE A 288 0.52 1.24 -2.44
N SER A 289 1.53 0.86 -1.66
CA SER A 289 1.39 -0.02 -0.50
C SER A 289 1.89 0.69 0.75
N ARG A 290 1.24 0.44 1.87
CA ARG A 290 1.60 0.97 3.18
C ARG A 290 2.43 -0.05 3.94
N PHE A 291 3.37 0.46 4.72
CA PHE A 291 4.26 -0.31 5.59
C PHE A 291 4.26 0.27 7.00
N GLU A 292 4.93 -0.39 7.94
CA GLU A 292 4.98 0.05 9.33
C GLU A 292 5.57 1.46 9.48
N HIS A 293 6.60 1.79 8.68
CA HIS A 293 7.36 3.03 8.84
C HIS A 293 7.32 3.95 7.62
N GLY A 294 6.38 3.71 6.70
CA GLY A 294 6.23 4.53 5.50
C GLY A 294 5.32 3.91 4.46
N SER A 295 5.46 4.36 3.23
CA SER A 295 4.71 3.83 2.08
C SER A 295 5.58 3.85 0.83
N VAL A 296 5.29 2.96 -0.10
CA VAL A 296 5.88 2.98 -1.44
C VAL A 296 4.79 3.41 -2.42
N TYR A 297 5.07 4.44 -3.18
CA TYR A 297 4.17 5.00 -4.20
C TYR A 297 4.77 4.78 -5.58
N ARG A 298 3.94 4.35 -6.50
CA ARG A 298 4.29 4.13 -7.91
C ARG A 298 3.39 4.93 -8.82
N HIS A 299 3.99 5.58 -9.83
CA HIS A 299 3.26 6.21 -10.92
C HIS A 299 4.10 6.15 -12.22
N PRO A 300 3.49 5.90 -13.41
CA PRO A 300 4.24 5.72 -14.66
C PRO A 300 5.16 6.90 -15.02
N GLN A 301 4.74 8.12 -14.72
CA GLN A 301 5.50 9.33 -15.07
C GLN A 301 6.54 9.74 -14.00
N THR A 302 6.29 9.45 -12.74
CA THR A 302 7.20 9.89 -11.65
C THR A 302 8.09 8.78 -11.12
N GLY A 303 7.81 7.53 -11.48
CA GLY A 303 8.55 6.35 -10.97
C GLY A 303 8.02 5.82 -9.64
N THR A 304 8.85 5.01 -8.98
CA THR A 304 8.49 4.31 -7.73
C THR A 304 9.37 4.82 -6.59
N TRP A 305 8.73 5.45 -5.60
CA TRP A 305 9.40 6.16 -4.52
C TRP A 305 8.95 5.73 -3.14
N VAL A 306 9.91 5.70 -2.21
CA VAL A 306 9.70 5.40 -0.79
C VAL A 306 9.55 6.70 -0.03
N VAL A 307 8.42 6.86 0.67
CA VAL A 307 8.16 7.98 1.57
C VAL A 307 8.11 7.47 3.00
N LEU A 308 8.92 8.03 3.89
CA LEU A 308 9.16 7.48 5.23
C LEU A 308 8.66 8.38 6.36
N GLY A 309 8.29 7.75 7.46
CA GLY A 309 8.06 8.35 8.77
C GLY A 309 7.09 9.54 8.73
N ARG A 310 7.41 10.60 9.48
CA ARG A 310 6.56 11.80 9.60
C ARG A 310 6.19 12.43 8.27
N THR A 311 7.06 12.32 7.26
CA THR A 311 6.78 12.82 5.90
C THR A 311 5.64 12.04 5.25
N ASP A 312 5.64 10.69 5.36
CA ASP A 312 4.53 9.87 4.86
C ASP A 312 3.24 10.14 5.62
N ASP A 313 3.31 10.27 6.94
CA ASP A 313 2.15 10.60 7.76
C ASP A 313 1.52 11.93 7.35
N ARG A 314 2.34 12.96 7.10
CA ARG A 314 1.85 14.24 6.60
C ARG A 314 1.25 14.12 5.21
N TYR A 315 1.94 13.41 4.31
CA TYR A 315 1.46 13.19 2.95
C TYR A 315 0.12 12.46 2.92
N ARG A 316 -0.06 11.44 3.75
CA ARG A 316 -1.34 10.71 3.88
C ARG A 316 -2.47 11.61 4.41
N ARG A 317 -2.19 12.47 5.42
CA ARG A 317 -3.16 13.47 5.90
C ARG A 317 -3.56 14.47 4.80
N LEU A 318 -2.66 14.76 3.87
CA LEU A 318 -2.93 15.56 2.68
C LEU A 318 -3.61 14.80 1.54
N ARG A 319 -4.14 13.59 1.80
CA ARG A 319 -4.81 12.65 0.88
C ARG A 319 -3.87 11.97 -0.11
N GLY A 320 -2.57 11.94 0.15
CA GLY A 320 -1.58 11.24 -0.65
C GLY A 320 -1.59 11.65 -2.14
N PRO A 321 -1.53 10.68 -3.07
CA PRO A 321 -1.53 10.97 -4.51
C PRO A 321 -2.74 11.77 -5.00
N ASN A 322 -3.88 11.56 -4.33
CA ASN A 322 -5.15 12.25 -4.66
C ASN A 322 -5.25 13.66 -4.05
N GLY A 323 -4.22 14.09 -3.35
CA GLY A 323 -4.17 15.37 -2.65
C GLY A 323 -3.50 16.48 -3.45
N VAL A 324 -3.24 17.58 -2.75
CA VAL A 324 -2.71 18.81 -3.34
C VAL A 324 -1.27 18.68 -3.85
N LEU A 325 -0.50 17.70 -3.40
CA LEU A 325 0.91 17.51 -3.76
C LEU A 325 1.12 16.64 -5.01
N GLY A 326 0.14 15.79 -5.37
CA GLY A 326 0.34 14.77 -6.41
C GLY A 326 1.30 13.68 -5.97
N TYR A 327 1.89 12.95 -6.90
CA TYR A 327 2.80 11.85 -6.63
C TYR A 327 4.19 12.32 -6.19
N PRO A 328 4.90 11.51 -5.38
CA PRO A 328 6.29 11.77 -5.09
C PRO A 328 7.16 11.71 -6.36
N THR A 329 8.14 12.58 -6.43
CA THR A 329 9.18 12.63 -7.48
C THR A 329 10.55 12.32 -6.92
N SER A 330 10.66 12.13 -5.61
CA SER A 330 11.83 11.59 -4.92
C SER A 330 11.42 10.70 -3.75
N GLY A 331 12.32 9.84 -3.29
CA GLY A 331 12.20 9.24 -1.97
C GLY A 331 12.49 10.24 -0.86
N THR A 332 12.18 9.87 0.38
CA THR A 332 12.60 10.65 1.54
C THR A 332 14.13 10.59 1.67
N HIS A 333 14.76 11.75 1.73
CA HIS A 333 16.20 11.90 1.84
C HIS A 333 16.57 13.05 2.77
N ASP A 334 17.88 13.21 3.06
CA ASP A 334 18.34 14.28 3.93
C ASP A 334 18.18 15.66 3.28
N ALA A 335 17.61 16.58 4.03
CA ALA A 335 17.50 17.99 3.66
C ALA A 335 18.78 18.74 4.08
N ASN A 336 19.91 18.38 3.46
CA ASN A 336 21.23 18.97 3.75
C ASN A 336 21.66 18.91 5.23
N GLY A 337 21.43 17.76 5.88
CA GLY A 337 22.10 17.39 7.13
C GLY A 337 21.35 17.62 8.45
N ALA A 338 20.19 18.28 8.47
CA ALA A 338 19.47 18.54 9.72
C ALA A 338 18.02 18.03 9.76
N GLY A 339 17.53 17.47 8.67
CA GLY A 339 16.17 16.95 8.58
C GLY A 339 15.95 16.18 7.29
N LYS A 340 14.69 15.90 7.00
CA LYS A 340 14.27 15.10 5.84
C LYS A 340 13.42 15.94 4.89
N VAL A 341 13.51 15.59 3.61
CA VAL A 341 12.67 16.14 2.55
C VAL A 341 12.22 15.06 1.60
N THR A 342 11.00 15.21 1.08
CA THR A 342 10.48 14.45 -0.07
C THR A 342 9.89 15.43 -1.05
N GLN A 343 10.28 15.31 -2.32
CA GLN A 343 9.74 16.10 -3.41
C GLN A 343 8.49 15.43 -4.00
N PHE A 344 7.54 16.23 -4.43
CA PHE A 344 6.30 15.83 -5.07
C PHE A 344 6.06 16.66 -6.33
N GLN A 345 5.14 16.24 -7.17
CA GLN A 345 4.80 16.97 -8.41
C GLN A 345 4.45 18.45 -8.17
N ARG A 346 3.82 18.79 -7.05
CA ARG A 346 3.31 20.13 -6.76
C ARG A 346 3.76 20.67 -5.40
N GLY A 347 4.92 20.24 -4.93
CA GLY A 347 5.43 20.71 -3.66
C GLY A 347 6.52 19.82 -3.08
N ALA A 348 6.87 20.08 -1.83
CA ALA A 348 7.77 19.25 -1.04
C ALA A 348 7.27 19.21 0.42
N ILE A 349 7.61 18.13 1.13
CA ILE A 349 7.41 18.05 2.58
C ILE A 349 8.77 18.04 3.23
N TYR A 350 8.96 18.90 4.19
CA TYR A 350 10.16 19.02 5.02
C TYR A 350 9.84 18.66 6.46
N SER A 351 10.79 18.04 7.15
CA SER A 351 10.72 17.77 8.59
C SER A 351 12.12 17.81 9.21
N SER A 352 12.21 18.19 10.48
CA SER A 352 13.43 18.14 11.26
C SER A 352 13.17 17.47 12.62
N ALA A 353 14.19 17.38 13.48
CA ALA A 353 14.00 16.93 14.85
C ALA A 353 13.06 17.87 15.62
N ASP A 354 13.19 19.18 15.36
CA ASP A 354 12.53 20.25 16.11
C ASP A 354 11.22 20.71 15.47
N THR A 355 10.94 20.30 14.21
CA THR A 355 9.72 20.68 13.51
C THR A 355 8.90 19.49 13.06
N ASP A 356 7.58 19.63 13.03
CA ASP A 356 6.71 18.66 12.38
C ASP A 356 6.99 18.59 10.87
N ALA A 357 6.42 17.55 10.24
CA ALA A 357 6.44 17.46 8.78
C ALA A 357 5.45 18.48 8.19
N VAL A 358 5.96 19.40 7.38
CA VAL A 358 5.20 20.50 6.80
C VAL A 358 5.44 20.57 5.30
N GLU A 359 4.36 20.70 4.53
CA GLU A 359 4.42 20.94 3.10
C GLU A 359 4.72 22.38 2.75
N VAL A 360 5.54 22.54 1.73
CA VAL A 360 5.82 23.84 1.07
C VAL A 360 5.50 23.67 -0.41
N ARG A 361 4.77 24.65 -1.01
CA ARG A 361 4.30 24.50 -2.40
C ARG A 361 4.16 25.84 -3.13
N GLY A 362 4.13 25.76 -4.47
CA GLY A 362 3.97 26.93 -5.36
C GLY A 362 5.09 27.93 -5.18
N SER A 363 4.81 29.19 -5.39
CA SER A 363 5.80 30.28 -5.33
C SER A 363 6.58 30.38 -4.02
N ILE A 364 5.99 29.93 -2.90
CA ILE A 364 6.71 29.86 -1.62
C ILE A 364 7.82 28.81 -1.70
N LEU A 365 7.57 27.64 -2.29
CA LEU A 365 8.60 26.62 -2.49
C LEU A 365 9.68 27.10 -3.46
N GLU A 366 9.30 27.78 -4.54
CA GLU A 366 10.23 28.32 -5.52
C GLU A 366 11.21 29.29 -4.85
N VAL A 367 10.71 30.27 -4.10
CA VAL A 367 11.54 31.23 -3.36
C VAL A 367 12.37 30.53 -2.28
N PHE A 368 11.77 29.60 -1.53
CA PHE A 368 12.49 28.87 -0.50
C PHE A 368 13.65 28.05 -1.08
N THR A 369 13.44 27.42 -2.22
CA THR A 369 14.49 26.67 -2.93
C THR A 369 15.58 27.59 -3.49
N GLN A 370 15.22 28.74 -4.08
CA GLN A 370 16.16 29.74 -4.58
C GLN A 370 17.05 30.31 -3.47
N LEU A 371 16.52 30.42 -2.26
CA LEU A 371 17.27 30.85 -1.08
C LEU A 371 18.13 29.73 -0.47
N GLY A 372 18.16 28.52 -1.07
CA GLY A 372 18.96 27.39 -0.62
C GLY A 372 18.27 26.45 0.37
N GLY A 373 16.94 26.53 0.49
CA GLY A 373 16.15 25.63 1.35
C GLY A 373 16.45 25.78 2.84
N PRO A 374 16.29 24.73 3.65
CA PRO A 374 16.38 24.86 5.12
C PRO A 374 17.76 25.32 5.62
N ARG A 375 18.82 24.92 4.93
CA ARG A 375 20.21 25.19 5.35
C ARG A 375 20.81 26.44 4.69
N GLY A 376 20.52 26.66 3.41
CA GLY A 376 21.04 27.81 2.66
C GLY A 376 20.29 29.08 2.97
N SER A 377 18.97 29.01 3.19
CA SER A 377 18.20 30.13 3.63
C SER A 377 18.45 30.44 5.11
N THR A 378 18.35 31.69 5.47
CA THR A 378 18.38 32.11 6.88
C THR A 378 17.06 31.80 7.62
N LEU A 379 16.09 31.18 6.93
CA LEU A 379 14.75 30.91 7.47
C LEU A 379 14.66 29.60 8.27
N GLY A 380 15.49 28.59 7.96
CA GLY A 380 15.37 27.26 8.56
C GLY A 380 14.21 26.44 7.99
N PHE A 381 13.72 25.45 8.74
CA PHE A 381 12.63 24.56 8.33
C PHE A 381 11.26 25.26 8.41
N PRO A 382 10.29 24.85 7.56
CA PRO A 382 8.90 25.30 7.71
C PRO A 382 8.31 24.74 9.00
N THR A 383 7.58 25.59 9.73
CA THR A 383 6.98 25.25 11.05
C THR A 383 5.47 25.11 11.00
N LYS A 384 4.82 25.72 10.02
CA LYS A 384 3.36 25.67 9.84
C LYS A 384 3.00 25.54 8.37
N PRO A 385 1.85 24.93 8.05
CA PRO A 385 1.28 24.96 6.71
C PRO A 385 1.07 26.39 6.21
N ARG A 386 1.01 26.52 4.89
CA ARG A 386 0.71 27.79 4.24
C ARG A 386 -0.67 28.32 4.68
N ASN A 387 -0.71 29.55 5.18
CA ASN A 387 -1.94 30.31 5.36
C ASN A 387 -2.32 31.03 4.06
N VAL A 388 -3.61 31.16 3.80
CA VAL A 388 -4.18 31.95 2.69
C VAL A 388 -5.10 32.98 3.31
N PHE A 389 -4.86 34.23 3.01
CA PHE A 389 -5.65 35.38 3.49
C PHE A 389 -6.94 35.55 2.67
N ALA A 390 -7.85 36.41 3.14
CA ALA A 390 -9.14 36.64 2.48
C ALA A 390 -9.02 37.20 1.06
N ASP A 391 -7.98 38.02 0.81
CA ASP A 391 -7.64 38.58 -0.51
C ASP A 391 -6.94 37.56 -1.44
N GLY A 392 -6.75 36.31 -0.96
CA GLY A 392 -6.04 35.25 -1.66
C GLY A 392 -4.52 35.30 -1.52
N GLY A 393 -3.99 36.28 -0.82
CA GLY A 393 -2.57 36.34 -0.47
C GLY A 393 -2.14 35.15 0.37
N ARG A 394 -0.86 34.92 0.43
CA ARG A 394 -0.32 33.70 1.04
C ARG A 394 0.89 34.00 1.91
N GLN A 395 0.97 33.26 3.03
CA GLN A 395 2.10 33.33 3.95
C GLN A 395 2.42 31.93 4.47
N GLN A 396 3.68 31.64 4.65
CA GLN A 396 4.14 30.45 5.37
C GLN A 396 5.21 30.83 6.39
N ARG A 397 5.12 30.21 7.57
CA ARG A 397 6.05 30.42 8.67
C ARG A 397 7.16 29.38 8.66
N PHE A 398 8.35 29.85 8.92
CA PHE A 398 9.57 29.08 9.09
C PHE A 398 10.14 29.32 10.50
N GLU A 399 11.18 28.60 10.88
CA GLU A 399 11.82 28.73 12.20
C GLU A 399 12.29 30.18 12.48
N ARG A 400 12.81 30.87 11.48
CA ARG A 400 13.42 32.18 11.60
C ARG A 400 12.86 33.22 10.62
N GLY A 401 11.55 33.19 10.43
CA GLY A 401 10.86 34.18 9.61
C GLY A 401 9.69 33.62 8.82
N ILE A 402 9.31 34.34 7.77
CA ILE A 402 8.19 34.01 6.87
C ILE A 402 8.58 34.15 5.41
N ILE A 403 7.79 33.53 4.53
CA ILE A 403 7.67 33.91 3.12
C ILE A 403 6.21 34.31 2.89
N ALA A 404 5.98 35.49 2.35
CA ALA A 404 4.64 36.03 2.13
C ALA A 404 4.55 36.86 0.85
N GLY A 405 3.35 37.01 0.32
CA GLY A 405 3.03 37.86 -0.81
C GLY A 405 1.56 37.77 -1.23
N PRO A 406 1.10 38.68 -2.11
CA PRO A 406 -0.27 38.78 -2.57
C PRO A 406 -0.69 37.56 -3.41
N SER A 407 -1.99 37.44 -3.70
CA SER A 407 -2.55 36.34 -4.51
C SER A 407 -1.97 36.29 -5.92
N ALA A 408 -1.87 37.43 -6.57
CA ALA A 408 -1.21 37.60 -7.85
C ALA A 408 0.09 38.38 -7.64
N GLY A 409 1.23 37.70 -7.81
CA GLY A 409 2.51 38.38 -7.65
C GLY A 409 3.57 37.53 -6.96
N ARG A 410 4.71 38.17 -6.75
CA ARG A 410 5.88 37.55 -6.13
C ARG A 410 5.71 37.45 -4.62
N VAL A 411 6.32 36.42 -4.04
CA VAL A 411 6.43 36.26 -2.60
C VAL A 411 7.86 36.57 -2.16
N PHE A 412 8.01 37.07 -0.95
CA PHE A 412 9.30 37.50 -0.43
C PHE A 412 9.53 36.96 0.98
N ALA A 413 10.80 36.70 1.28
CA ALA A 413 11.23 36.22 2.57
C ALA A 413 11.50 37.40 3.52
N VAL A 414 10.92 37.33 4.70
CA VAL A 414 11.15 38.27 5.79
C VAL A 414 11.78 37.53 6.96
N ARG A 415 13.02 37.96 7.35
CA ARG A 415 13.75 37.35 8.47
C ARG A 415 13.11 37.72 9.81
N GLN A 416 13.33 36.84 10.80
CA GLN A 416 12.75 36.93 12.14
C GLN A 416 12.87 38.31 12.77
N GLN A 417 14.01 38.95 12.65
CA GLN A 417 14.28 40.25 13.27
C GLN A 417 13.28 41.33 12.84
N ILE A 418 12.86 41.30 11.57
CA ILE A 418 11.85 42.22 11.03
C ILE A 418 10.45 41.62 11.12
N GLU A 419 10.33 40.30 10.92
CA GLU A 419 9.08 39.56 10.94
C GLU A 419 8.32 39.71 12.26
N GLU A 420 9.01 39.64 13.40
CA GLU A 420 8.37 39.81 14.71
C GLU A 420 7.64 41.12 14.87
N ARG A 421 8.23 42.23 14.38
CA ARG A 421 7.59 43.54 14.39
C ARG A 421 6.44 43.61 13.39
N PHE A 422 6.64 43.07 12.19
CA PHE A 422 5.64 42.97 11.14
C PHE A 422 4.39 42.22 11.64
N SER A 423 4.57 41.03 12.21
CA SER A 423 3.48 40.20 12.72
C SER A 423 2.73 40.87 13.88
N ARG A 424 3.44 41.56 14.81
CA ARG A 424 2.80 42.33 15.88
C ARG A 424 2.00 43.52 15.37
N SER A 425 2.30 44.00 14.18
CA SER A 425 1.56 45.10 13.53
C SER A 425 0.37 44.63 12.68
N GLY A 426 -0.03 43.33 12.81
CA GLY A 426 -1.13 42.74 12.06
C GLY A 426 -0.69 41.95 10.82
N GLY A 427 0.61 41.83 10.55
CA GLY A 427 1.12 41.10 9.39
C GLY A 427 0.69 41.74 8.06
N ALA A 428 0.37 40.91 7.07
CA ALA A 428 -0.03 41.36 5.74
C ALA A 428 -1.40 42.05 5.72
N ASP A 429 -2.30 41.67 6.64
CA ASP A 429 -3.60 42.36 6.80
C ASP A 429 -3.48 43.68 7.58
N GLY A 430 -2.29 43.94 8.14
CA GLY A 430 -2.01 45.15 8.90
C GLY A 430 -1.55 46.30 8.01
N PRO A 431 -1.19 47.42 8.64
CA PRO A 431 -0.87 48.69 7.94
C PRO A 431 0.46 48.64 7.15
N TRP A 432 1.19 47.51 7.11
CA TRP A 432 2.40 47.41 6.32
C TRP A 432 2.12 46.87 4.91
N GLY A 433 1.04 46.11 4.74
CA GLY A 433 0.77 45.35 3.52
C GLY A 433 1.76 44.22 3.31
N TYR A 434 1.80 43.65 2.13
CA TYR A 434 2.71 42.57 1.78
C TYR A 434 4.17 43.03 1.65
N PRO A 435 5.16 42.14 1.93
CA PRO A 435 6.56 42.43 1.62
C PRO A 435 6.73 42.53 0.09
N THR A 436 7.55 43.52 -0.33
CA THR A 436 7.90 43.79 -1.73
C THR A 436 9.38 43.52 -2.03
N SER A 437 10.17 43.18 -1.00
CA SER A 437 11.56 42.67 -1.15
C SER A 437 11.85 41.59 -0.14
N HIS A 438 12.84 40.74 -0.46
CA HIS A 438 13.48 39.91 0.58
C HIS A 438 14.13 40.80 1.62
N THR A 439 14.22 40.32 2.87
CA THR A 439 15.14 40.93 3.84
C THR A 439 16.58 40.78 3.34
N GLN A 440 17.24 41.92 3.18
CA GLN A 440 18.63 41.99 2.70
C GLN A 440 19.55 42.59 3.74
N PRO A 441 20.80 42.11 3.85
CA PRO A 441 21.84 42.83 4.58
C PRO A 441 22.07 44.17 3.92
N ILE A 442 22.33 45.22 4.73
CA ILE A 442 22.73 46.52 4.25
C ILE A 442 24.26 46.50 4.15
N PRO A 443 24.83 46.67 2.93
CA PRO A 443 26.27 46.62 2.73
C PRO A 443 27.01 47.62 3.65
N GLY A 444 28.16 47.17 4.20
CA GLY A 444 28.98 48.03 5.11
C GLY A 444 28.42 48.14 6.52
N THR A 445 27.32 47.50 6.86
CA THR A 445 26.72 47.53 8.19
C THR A 445 26.34 46.13 8.68
N ALA A 446 26.00 46.02 9.97
CA ALA A 446 25.39 44.79 10.54
C ALA A 446 23.85 44.84 10.49
N GLY A 447 23.25 45.74 9.70
CA GLY A 447 21.82 45.95 9.63
C GLY A 447 21.13 45.22 8.51
N LEU A 448 19.79 45.19 8.59
CA LEU A 448 18.89 44.56 7.62
C LEU A 448 17.85 45.53 7.14
N GLU A 449 17.42 45.42 5.89
CA GLU A 449 16.30 46.14 5.29
C GLU A 449 15.29 45.17 4.69
N SER A 450 14.00 45.46 4.86
CA SER A 450 12.88 44.86 4.12
C SER A 450 11.90 45.94 3.70
N ARG A 451 11.44 45.85 2.45
CA ARG A 451 10.40 46.73 1.91
C ARG A 451 9.04 46.04 1.93
N PHE A 452 8.04 46.82 2.28
CA PHE A 452 6.63 46.44 2.26
C PHE A 452 5.86 47.46 1.39
N GLU A 453 4.60 47.18 1.12
CA GLU A 453 3.77 48.06 0.26
C GLU A 453 3.72 49.49 0.75
N THR A 454 3.63 49.68 2.05
CA THR A 454 3.46 51.04 2.64
C THR A 454 4.65 51.51 3.46
N ARG A 455 5.61 50.62 3.79
CA ARG A 455 6.71 50.90 4.72
C ARG A 455 8.01 50.25 4.31
N THR A 456 9.12 50.81 4.76
CA THR A 456 10.42 50.15 4.74
C THR A 456 10.91 49.96 6.17
N ALA A 457 11.21 48.72 6.52
CA ALA A 457 11.74 48.34 7.82
C ALA A 457 13.26 48.23 7.78
N PHE A 458 13.89 48.78 8.81
CA PHE A 458 15.32 48.73 9.08
C PHE A 458 15.52 48.03 10.43
N TRP A 459 16.48 47.15 10.50
CA TRP A 459 16.85 46.47 11.75
C TRP A 459 18.36 46.61 12.00
N LYS A 460 18.71 46.90 13.24
CA LYS A 460 20.05 46.80 13.80
C LYS A 460 19.92 46.30 15.24
N SER A 461 20.89 45.53 15.74
CA SER A 461 20.80 44.97 17.10
C SER A 461 20.59 46.05 18.18
N ALA A 462 21.25 47.17 18.06
CA ALA A 462 21.18 48.28 19.02
C ALA A 462 19.84 49.04 19.00
N THR A 463 19.18 49.17 17.84
CA THR A 463 17.97 50.01 17.68
C THR A 463 16.68 49.17 17.56
N GLY A 464 16.82 47.87 17.33
CA GLY A 464 15.72 46.96 16.99
C GLY A 464 15.14 47.26 15.61
N THR A 465 13.94 46.79 15.33
CA THR A 465 13.24 47.05 14.06
C THR A 465 12.47 48.36 14.13
N ARG A 466 12.78 49.28 13.22
CA ARG A 466 12.08 50.53 12.99
C ARG A 466 11.61 50.64 11.56
N TRP A 467 10.51 51.35 11.33
CA TRP A 467 9.99 51.55 9.99
C TRP A 467 9.88 53.02 9.63
N LEU A 468 10.12 53.31 8.37
CA LEU A 468 9.96 54.62 7.76
C LEU A 468 9.03 54.52 6.55
N ASN A 469 8.37 55.59 6.21
CA ASN A 469 7.53 55.69 5.02
C ASN A 469 7.48 57.13 4.49
N GLY A 470 6.86 57.31 3.35
CA GLY A 470 6.55 58.61 2.75
C GLY A 470 7.77 59.54 2.60
N PRO A 471 7.57 60.86 2.75
CA PRO A 471 8.61 61.87 2.57
C PRO A 471 9.82 61.69 3.51
N ILE A 472 9.59 61.21 4.74
CA ILE A 472 10.70 60.93 5.68
C ILE A 472 11.62 59.83 5.15
N LEU A 473 11.05 58.75 4.59
CA LEU A 473 11.84 57.69 3.98
C LEU A 473 12.62 58.16 2.74
N GLN A 474 11.97 58.99 1.91
CA GLN A 474 12.61 59.57 0.73
C GLN A 474 13.80 60.45 1.11
N ARG A 475 13.60 61.37 2.07
CA ARG A 475 14.67 62.21 2.58
C ARG A 475 15.79 61.40 3.21
N TYR A 476 15.45 60.42 4.02
CA TYR A 476 16.45 59.53 4.63
C TYR A 476 17.35 58.84 3.58
N ARG A 477 16.78 58.39 2.47
CA ARG A 477 17.55 57.82 1.37
C ARG A 477 18.45 58.82 0.66
N GLN A 478 17.99 60.07 0.52
CA GLN A 478 18.80 61.19 -0.02
C GLN A 478 20.01 61.50 0.88
N GLU A 479 19.87 61.35 2.19
CA GLU A 479 20.93 61.49 3.18
C GLU A 479 21.89 60.30 3.27
N GLY A 480 21.79 59.33 2.31
CA GLY A 480 22.64 58.15 2.27
C GLY A 480 22.09 56.96 3.07
N GLY A 481 20.88 57.03 3.62
CA GLY A 481 20.23 55.95 4.37
C GLY A 481 21.04 55.51 5.59
N PRO A 482 21.09 54.22 5.89
CA PRO A 482 21.82 53.68 7.06
C PRO A 482 23.34 53.94 7.04
N ASN A 483 23.91 54.17 5.86
CA ASN A 483 25.34 54.50 5.67
C ASN A 483 25.61 56.00 5.64
N GLY A 484 24.57 56.81 5.67
CA GLY A 484 24.68 58.26 5.70
C GLY A 484 24.93 58.83 7.09
N SER A 485 24.97 60.19 7.16
CA SER A 485 25.26 60.91 8.39
C SER A 485 24.30 60.65 9.54
N LEU A 486 23.04 60.26 9.24
CA LEU A 486 22.01 59.99 10.26
C LEU A 486 22.12 58.62 10.93
N GLY A 487 22.77 57.64 10.28
CA GLY A 487 22.80 56.26 10.80
C GLY A 487 21.43 55.57 10.75
N PHE A 488 21.22 54.57 11.59
CA PHE A 488 19.96 53.82 11.63
C PHE A 488 18.82 54.59 12.33
N PRO A 489 17.54 54.32 11.94
CA PRO A 489 16.40 54.89 12.64
C PRO A 489 16.30 54.30 14.07
N THR A 490 16.06 55.17 15.04
CA THR A 490 15.86 54.85 16.46
C THR A 490 14.38 54.90 16.84
N SER A 491 13.53 55.56 16.01
CA SER A 491 12.07 55.51 16.16
C SER A 491 11.39 55.19 14.84
N ASP A 492 10.14 54.73 14.94
CA ASP A 492 9.19 54.72 13.82
C ASP A 492 8.80 56.16 13.47
N VAL A 493 8.23 56.37 12.28
CA VAL A 493 7.58 57.63 11.95
C VAL A 493 6.38 57.86 12.88
N ARG A 494 6.34 59.01 13.54
CA ARG A 494 5.26 59.43 14.44
C ARG A 494 4.66 60.73 13.91
N THR A 495 3.35 60.82 13.96
CA THR A 495 2.62 62.06 13.58
C THR A 495 2.18 62.78 14.86
N ALA A 496 2.58 64.01 15.02
CA ALA A 496 2.15 64.89 16.10
C ALA A 496 0.70 65.39 15.90
N ALA A 497 0.09 65.95 16.93
CA ALA A 497 -1.25 66.52 16.83
C ALA A 497 -1.36 67.66 15.79
N THR A 498 -0.26 68.32 15.48
CA THR A 498 -0.14 69.35 14.42
C THR A 498 -0.11 68.74 13.01
N GLY A 499 -0.08 67.43 12.84
CA GLY A 499 0.08 66.77 11.55
C GLY A 499 1.55 66.54 11.13
N VAL A 500 2.49 67.24 11.80
CA VAL A 500 3.93 67.13 11.51
C VAL A 500 4.40 65.66 11.83
N GLN A 501 5.07 65.04 10.88
CA GLN A 501 5.65 63.72 11.05
C GLN A 501 7.12 63.85 11.48
N ARG A 502 7.60 62.90 12.31
CA ARG A 502 8.98 62.87 12.78
C ARG A 502 9.47 61.44 12.93
N ALA A 503 10.72 61.21 12.55
CA ALA A 503 11.50 60.02 12.93
C ALA A 503 12.86 60.46 13.47
N THR A 504 13.37 59.70 14.48
CA THR A 504 14.70 59.92 15.05
C THR A 504 15.65 58.85 14.56
N PHE A 505 16.90 59.18 14.47
CA PHE A 505 18.01 58.38 14.00
C PHE A 505 19.16 58.38 15.02
N GLU A 506 20.20 57.60 14.80
CA GLU A 506 21.37 57.54 15.70
C GLU A 506 22.04 58.91 15.84
N HIS A 507 22.04 59.74 14.78
CA HIS A 507 22.72 61.03 14.75
C HIS A 507 21.84 62.18 14.29
N GLY A 508 20.54 62.19 14.66
CA GLY A 508 19.65 63.26 14.35
C GLY A 508 18.18 62.88 14.19
N ALA A 509 17.41 63.73 13.54
CA ALA A 509 16.01 63.45 13.22
C ALA A 509 15.62 64.03 11.85
N ILE A 510 14.57 63.47 11.25
CA ILE A 510 13.90 64.05 10.10
C ILE A 510 12.48 64.38 10.51
N THR A 511 12.05 65.63 10.18
CA THR A 511 10.64 66.00 10.27
C THR A 511 10.08 66.29 8.86
N TYR A 512 8.77 66.04 8.72
CA TYR A 512 8.01 66.36 7.51
C TYR A 512 6.75 67.19 7.93
N ASP A 513 6.62 68.38 7.36
CA ASP A 513 5.43 69.21 7.54
C ASP A 513 4.53 69.07 6.30
N PRO A 514 3.34 68.46 6.43
CA PRO A 514 2.42 68.27 5.31
C PRO A 514 1.78 69.60 4.84
N ALA A 515 1.78 70.65 5.69
CA ALA A 515 1.22 71.92 5.31
C ALA A 515 2.11 72.71 4.31
N THR A 516 3.41 72.51 4.39
CA THR A 516 4.40 73.11 3.52
C THR A 516 5.06 72.18 2.54
N ASP A 517 4.73 70.91 2.63
CA ASP A 517 5.37 69.78 1.89
C ASP A 517 6.90 69.79 2.03
N THR A 518 7.42 70.07 3.21
CA THR A 518 8.87 70.20 3.44
C THR A 518 9.38 69.17 4.41
N THR A 519 10.58 68.65 4.10
CA THR A 519 11.34 67.78 5.03
C THR A 519 12.56 68.51 5.56
N THR A 520 12.80 68.45 6.88
CA THR A 520 13.95 69.05 7.54
C THR A 520 14.75 68.05 8.29
N VAL A 521 16.09 68.10 8.11
CA VAL A 521 17.04 67.31 8.89
C VAL A 521 17.45 68.08 10.11
N LEU A 522 17.32 67.49 11.29
CA LEU A 522 17.67 68.13 12.57
C LEU A 522 18.93 67.42 13.15
N PRO A 523 19.84 68.19 13.75
CA PRO A 523 20.99 67.60 14.44
C PRO A 523 20.55 66.72 15.61
N PRO A 524 21.45 65.92 16.18
CA PRO A 524 21.15 65.15 17.41
C PRO A 524 20.77 66.14 18.51
N ALA A 525 19.83 65.72 19.38
CA ALA A 525 19.52 66.50 20.55
C ALA A 525 20.78 66.54 21.46
N SER A 526 21.19 67.77 21.78
CA SER A 526 22.32 67.98 22.70
C SER A 526 22.05 67.43 24.09
#